data_b9a78721dfda945c8f98f93a4f8c9b34
#
_entry.id   b9a78721dfda945c8f98f93a4f8c9b34
#
_cell.length_a   1.000
_cell.length_b   1.000
_cell.length_c   1.000
_cell.angle_alpha   90.00
_cell.angle_beta   90.00
_cell.angle_gamma   90.00
#
_symmetry.space_group_name_H-M   'P 1'
#
loop_
_entity.id
_entity.type
_entity.pdbx_description
1 polymer ?
#
loop_
_entity_poly.entity_id
_entity_poly.type
_entity_poly.pdbx_seq_one_letter_code
_entity_poly.pdbx_strand_id
1 'polypeptide(L)'
;MLKIRMLKAGNGDCISITTESEFILIDGGTAQSFEDWKEHIIDKTKVINTLIVTHIDNDHVNGIIKLLQHEKCPEILNILFNGAEQFFGKPHEDRATSYLTDRKLQALACELTTPEENIRIGYSEGTSLSYTINTRGLKCNEVVSGEAIYREKLPRFNMGLIKFTIIGPQKSSLDALIKSWKDQLNSKLIKPKIINKTYYEAFDLYASSLTPSPIDYPISNITSRTIKSLASEPFVEDTSPTNMSSLSLLIEHGDKRILCLGDCYSSTVISWLDDNNIQKLKVDAVKISHHGSRSSTSMELLDRLDCSIYMISTNGKSHGHPNLETLARIAETNKSKTTRIITNYRLENIPQWFFKEIQDEYSKVTIEIDDREIEL
;
A
#
# COMPACT_ATOMS: atom_id res chain seq x y z
N MET A 1 -14.51 14.06 15.57
CA MET A 1 -14.88 12.67 15.17
C MET A 1 -13.94 12.24 14.05
N LEU A 2 -13.45 10.98 14.06
CA LEU A 2 -12.62 10.44 13.00
C LEU A 2 -13.36 9.29 12.33
N LYS A 3 -13.46 9.31 11.01
CA LYS A 3 -14.15 8.30 10.23
C LYS A 3 -13.21 7.69 9.21
N ILE A 4 -13.27 6.38 9.05
CA ILE A 4 -12.48 5.63 8.07
C ILE A 4 -13.43 4.88 7.15
N ARG A 5 -13.10 4.84 5.85
CA ARG A 5 -13.80 4.00 4.90
C ARG A 5 -12.81 3.31 3.98
N MET A 6 -12.91 1.99 3.88
CA MET A 6 -12.25 1.22 2.82
C MET A 6 -13.17 1.19 1.60
N LEU A 7 -12.72 1.76 0.50
CA LEU A 7 -13.46 1.79 -0.76
C LEU A 7 -13.21 0.52 -1.58
N LYS A 8 -14.03 0.27 -2.58
CA LYS A 8 -13.90 -0.91 -3.45
C LYS A 8 -12.76 -0.75 -4.45
N ALA A 9 -11.56 -1.05 -4.00
CA ALA A 9 -10.30 -0.80 -4.71
C ALA A 9 -9.81 -1.94 -5.62
N GLY A 10 -10.63 -2.96 -5.86
CA GLY A 10 -10.17 -4.18 -6.53
C GLY A 10 -9.37 -5.06 -5.58
N ASN A 11 -8.19 -5.51 -6.01
CA ASN A 11 -7.27 -6.24 -5.13
C ASN A 11 -6.39 -5.33 -4.26
N GLY A 12 -6.40 -4.02 -4.51
CA GLY A 12 -5.56 -3.04 -3.87
C GLY A 12 -6.22 -2.24 -2.73
N ASP A 13 -5.65 -1.09 -2.42
CA ASP A 13 -6.10 -0.19 -1.35
C ASP A 13 -6.69 1.10 -1.91
N CYS A 14 -7.80 1.56 -1.34
CA CYS A 14 -8.31 2.92 -1.45
C CYS A 14 -9.06 3.25 -0.16
N ILE A 15 -8.48 4.10 0.67
CA ILE A 15 -8.99 4.37 2.01
C ILE A 15 -9.18 5.87 2.18
N SER A 16 -10.38 6.29 2.57
CA SER A 16 -10.62 7.66 2.99
C SER A 16 -10.65 7.76 4.51
N ILE A 17 -10.00 8.80 5.04
CA ILE A 17 -10.07 9.19 6.45
C ILE A 17 -10.61 10.61 6.48
N THR A 18 -11.67 10.83 7.24
CA THR A 18 -12.35 12.11 7.34
C THR A 18 -12.46 12.58 8.78
N THR A 19 -12.23 13.84 8.99
CA THR A 19 -12.52 14.55 10.24
C THR A 19 -13.51 15.69 9.95
N GLU A 20 -13.75 16.59 10.90
CA GLU A 20 -14.57 17.78 10.70
C GLU A 20 -13.96 18.74 9.67
N SER A 21 -12.65 18.75 9.49
CA SER A 21 -11.93 19.73 8.67
C SER A 21 -10.98 19.13 7.64
N GLU A 22 -10.66 17.83 7.74
CA GLU A 22 -9.64 17.20 6.92
C GLU A 22 -10.21 16.01 6.15
N PHE A 23 -9.81 15.89 4.89
CA PHE A 23 -10.04 14.72 4.05
C PHE A 23 -8.72 14.15 3.59
N ILE A 24 -8.42 12.91 4.00
CA ILE A 24 -7.23 12.17 3.61
C ILE A 24 -7.64 11.03 2.69
N LEU A 25 -6.95 10.87 1.58
CA LEU A 25 -7.09 9.71 0.70
C LEU A 25 -5.78 8.94 0.69
N ILE A 26 -5.84 7.64 0.94
CA ILE A 26 -4.69 6.73 0.92
C ILE A 26 -4.91 5.72 -0.19
N ASP A 27 -4.02 5.73 -1.19
CA ASP A 27 -4.02 4.89 -2.37
C ASP A 27 -5.32 4.99 -3.22
N GLY A 28 -5.36 4.34 -4.36
CA GLY A 28 -6.47 4.44 -5.30
C GLY A 28 -6.91 3.10 -5.91
N GLY A 29 -6.31 2.01 -5.50
CA GLY A 29 -6.64 0.73 -6.08
C GLY A 29 -6.21 0.59 -7.53
N THR A 30 -6.80 -0.39 -8.21
CA THR A 30 -6.55 -0.66 -9.63
C THR A 30 -7.23 0.37 -10.54
N ALA A 31 -6.77 0.48 -11.78
CA ALA A 31 -7.42 1.35 -12.77
C ALA A 31 -8.89 0.98 -13.02
N GLN A 32 -9.21 -0.32 -12.98
CA GLN A 32 -10.56 -0.83 -13.19
C GLN A 32 -11.49 -0.49 -12.03
N SER A 33 -10.97 -0.49 -10.80
CA SER A 33 -11.76 -0.19 -9.61
C SER A 33 -12.10 1.30 -9.45
N PHE A 34 -11.49 2.17 -10.24
CA PHE A 34 -11.75 3.61 -10.20
C PHE A 34 -13.24 3.93 -10.36
N GLU A 35 -13.93 3.25 -11.28
CA GLU A 35 -15.35 3.42 -11.51
C GLU A 35 -16.22 3.05 -10.29
N ASP A 36 -15.76 2.11 -9.46
CA ASP A 36 -16.49 1.66 -8.27
C ASP A 36 -16.41 2.65 -7.10
N TRP A 37 -15.37 3.48 -7.04
CA TRP A 37 -15.13 4.34 -5.90
C TRP A 37 -15.08 5.85 -6.19
N LYS A 38 -14.90 6.27 -7.44
CA LYS A 38 -14.70 7.69 -7.81
C LYS A 38 -15.77 8.62 -7.26
N GLU A 39 -17.06 8.24 -7.31
CA GLU A 39 -18.16 9.05 -6.84
C GLU A 39 -18.12 9.28 -5.33
N HIS A 40 -17.60 8.30 -4.57
CA HIS A 40 -17.41 8.45 -3.14
C HIS A 40 -16.37 9.52 -2.77
N ILE A 41 -15.49 9.88 -3.70
CA ILE A 41 -14.51 10.94 -3.50
C ILE A 41 -14.99 12.23 -4.14
N ILE A 42 -15.32 12.20 -5.44
CA ILE A 42 -15.65 13.39 -6.24
C ILE A 42 -16.91 14.10 -5.74
N ASP A 43 -17.92 13.32 -5.30
CA ASP A 43 -19.17 13.89 -4.79
C ASP A 43 -19.11 14.26 -3.29
N LYS A 44 -18.17 13.66 -2.54
CA LYS A 44 -18.03 13.87 -1.10
C LYS A 44 -17.20 15.09 -0.74
N THR A 45 -16.15 15.39 -1.51
CA THR A 45 -15.26 16.50 -1.20
C THR A 45 -14.87 17.31 -2.42
N LYS A 46 -14.61 18.60 -2.21
CA LYS A 46 -13.99 19.47 -3.21
C LYS A 46 -12.48 19.59 -3.00
N VAL A 47 -12.00 19.18 -1.83
CA VAL A 47 -10.59 19.28 -1.45
C VAL A 47 -10.14 18.00 -0.79
N ILE A 48 -9.05 17.44 -1.27
CA ILE A 48 -8.27 16.39 -0.61
C ILE A 48 -7.10 17.10 0.09
N ASN A 49 -7.16 17.19 1.42
CA ASN A 49 -6.12 17.87 2.20
C ASN A 49 -4.78 17.14 2.10
N THR A 50 -4.83 15.80 2.11
CA THR A 50 -3.64 14.98 1.97
C THR A 50 -3.96 13.72 1.15
N LEU A 51 -3.30 13.60 0.02
CA LEU A 51 -3.24 12.37 -0.76
C LEU A 51 -1.96 11.62 -0.38
N ILE A 52 -2.11 10.38 0.05
CA ILE A 52 -0.98 9.49 0.36
C ILE A 52 -0.99 8.36 -0.65
N VAL A 53 0.13 8.13 -1.32
CA VAL A 53 0.34 6.93 -2.14
C VAL A 53 1.47 6.16 -1.51
N THR A 54 1.15 4.98 -1.00
CA THR A 54 2.06 4.23 -0.14
C THR A 54 3.30 3.75 -0.89
N HIS A 55 3.15 3.24 -2.11
CA HIS A 55 4.24 2.79 -2.97
C HIS A 55 3.80 2.69 -4.44
N ILE A 56 4.69 2.21 -5.33
CA ILE A 56 4.52 2.33 -6.79
C ILE A 56 3.64 1.22 -7.40
N ASP A 57 3.21 0.20 -6.66
CA ASP A 57 2.48 -0.93 -7.23
C ASP A 57 1.13 -0.53 -7.86
N ASN A 58 0.80 -1.20 -8.95
CA ASN A 58 -0.34 -0.90 -9.84
C ASN A 58 -1.69 -0.85 -9.13
N ASP A 59 -1.86 -1.66 -8.09
CA ASP A 59 -3.08 -1.72 -7.29
C ASP A 59 -3.13 -0.69 -6.14
N HIS A 60 -2.19 0.22 -6.13
CA HIS A 60 -2.16 1.42 -5.28
C HIS A 60 -2.20 2.71 -6.12
N VAL A 61 -1.44 2.78 -7.23
CA VAL A 61 -1.25 4.02 -7.99
C VAL A 61 -2.25 4.25 -9.11
N ASN A 62 -2.77 3.20 -9.77
CA ASN A 62 -3.48 3.35 -11.04
C ASN A 62 -4.83 4.07 -10.88
N GLY A 63 -5.55 3.84 -9.78
CA GLY A 63 -6.77 4.60 -9.50
C GLY A 63 -6.50 6.07 -9.22
N ILE A 64 -5.36 6.40 -8.58
CA ILE A 64 -4.95 7.79 -8.37
C ILE A 64 -4.61 8.48 -9.69
N ILE A 65 -3.93 7.80 -10.62
CA ILE A 65 -3.68 8.33 -11.96
C ILE A 65 -5.01 8.68 -12.65
N LYS A 66 -6.01 7.77 -12.56
CA LYS A 66 -7.35 8.02 -13.12
C LYS A 66 -8.05 9.20 -12.43
N LEU A 67 -7.94 9.31 -11.10
CA LEU A 67 -8.50 10.45 -10.36
C LEU A 67 -7.84 11.76 -10.81
N LEU A 68 -6.52 11.79 -10.90
CA LEU A 68 -5.79 12.98 -11.34
C LEU A 68 -6.12 13.39 -12.78
N GLN A 69 -6.45 12.45 -13.65
CA GLN A 69 -6.87 12.70 -15.04
C GLN A 69 -8.36 13.07 -15.17
N HIS A 70 -9.15 12.85 -14.13
CA HIS A 70 -10.59 13.11 -14.18
C HIS A 70 -10.92 14.60 -14.15
N GLU A 71 -11.87 15.06 -14.99
CA GLU A 71 -12.27 16.48 -15.10
C GLU A 71 -12.79 17.10 -13.80
N LYS A 72 -13.42 16.28 -12.94
CA LYS A 72 -13.95 16.69 -11.62
C LYS A 72 -13.03 16.31 -10.48
N CYS A 73 -11.73 16.09 -10.73
CA CYS A 73 -10.77 15.79 -9.66
C CYS A 73 -10.84 16.89 -8.58
N PRO A 74 -11.02 16.55 -7.31
CA PRO A 74 -10.93 17.54 -6.23
C PRO A 74 -9.57 18.25 -6.23
N GLU A 75 -9.52 19.44 -5.65
CA GLU A 75 -8.25 20.11 -5.38
C GLU A 75 -7.42 19.27 -4.40
N ILE A 76 -6.15 19.07 -4.70
CA ILE A 76 -5.23 18.29 -3.85
C ILE A 76 -4.20 19.26 -3.26
N LEU A 77 -4.22 19.41 -1.94
CA LEU A 77 -3.34 20.36 -1.27
C LEU A 77 -1.93 19.79 -1.03
N ASN A 78 -1.84 18.53 -0.63
CA ASN A 78 -0.57 17.88 -0.33
C ASN A 78 -0.56 16.44 -0.87
N ILE A 79 0.59 16.02 -1.39
CA ILE A 79 0.82 14.63 -1.81
C ILE A 79 2.02 14.09 -1.04
N LEU A 80 1.88 12.89 -0.49
CA LEU A 80 2.97 12.10 0.09
C LEU A 80 3.17 10.87 -0.78
N PHE A 81 4.30 10.81 -1.48
CA PHE A 81 4.61 9.72 -2.40
C PHE A 81 6.11 9.63 -2.65
N ASN A 82 6.67 8.43 -2.63
CA ASN A 82 8.04 8.17 -3.02
C ASN A 82 8.08 7.55 -4.41
N GLY A 83 8.03 8.38 -5.43
CA GLY A 83 8.08 7.95 -6.83
C GLY A 83 9.40 8.28 -7.52
N ALA A 84 9.41 8.14 -8.84
CA ALA A 84 10.61 8.34 -9.64
C ALA A 84 11.23 9.74 -9.46
N GLU A 85 10.43 10.80 -9.32
CA GLU A 85 10.93 12.15 -9.09
C GLU A 85 11.73 12.26 -7.78
N GLN A 86 11.26 11.62 -6.70
CA GLN A 86 11.90 11.64 -5.39
C GLN A 86 13.21 10.86 -5.37
N PHE A 87 13.37 9.88 -6.26
CA PHE A 87 14.57 9.05 -6.36
C PHE A 87 15.60 9.57 -7.33
N PHE A 88 15.17 10.19 -8.43
CA PHE A 88 16.05 10.55 -9.57
C PHE A 88 16.05 12.03 -9.92
N GLY A 89 15.18 12.82 -9.28
CA GLY A 89 15.01 14.25 -9.56
C GLY A 89 14.01 14.52 -10.68
N LYS A 90 13.76 15.80 -10.95
CA LYS A 90 12.76 16.26 -11.93
C LYS A 90 13.11 15.85 -13.36
N PRO A 91 12.10 15.57 -14.21
CA PRO A 91 12.34 15.26 -15.60
C PRO A 91 12.89 16.49 -16.34
N HIS A 92 13.79 16.25 -17.29
CA HIS A 92 14.33 17.25 -18.18
C HIS A 92 13.52 17.27 -19.49
N GLU A 93 12.46 18.05 -19.55
CA GLU A 93 11.53 18.10 -20.68
C GLU A 93 12.20 18.67 -21.96
N ASP A 94 13.13 19.63 -21.81
CA ASP A 94 13.79 20.33 -22.92
C ASP A 94 15.01 19.60 -23.50
N ARG A 95 15.35 18.43 -22.98
CA ARG A 95 16.53 17.68 -23.42
C ARG A 95 16.15 16.34 -23.97
N ALA A 96 16.36 16.13 -25.26
CA ALA A 96 16.20 14.84 -25.88
C ALA A 96 17.26 13.85 -25.36
N THR A 97 16.82 12.71 -24.87
CA THR A 97 17.70 11.54 -24.69
C THR A 97 18.20 11.06 -26.05
N SER A 98 19.23 10.21 -26.04
CA SER A 98 19.58 9.56 -27.30
C SER A 98 18.42 8.61 -27.67
N TYR A 99 18.01 8.64 -28.94
CA TYR A 99 16.98 7.76 -29.51
C TYR A 99 17.18 6.28 -29.13
N LEU A 100 18.43 5.83 -29.09
CA LEU A 100 18.76 4.46 -28.69
C LEU A 100 18.46 4.17 -27.22
N THR A 101 18.67 5.12 -26.32
CA THR A 101 18.36 4.99 -24.89
C THR A 101 16.85 4.90 -24.68
N ASP A 102 16.07 5.76 -25.32
CA ASP A 102 14.63 5.74 -25.23
C ASP A 102 14.04 4.44 -25.78
N ARG A 103 14.52 3.96 -26.93
CA ARG A 103 14.11 2.66 -27.48
C ARG A 103 14.41 1.50 -26.54
N LYS A 104 15.57 1.50 -25.87
CA LYS A 104 15.91 0.45 -24.90
C LYS A 104 15.03 0.52 -23.66
N LEU A 105 14.72 1.71 -23.14
CA LEU A 105 13.81 1.89 -22.02
C LEU A 105 12.39 1.44 -22.37
N GLN A 106 11.90 1.80 -23.57
CA GLN A 106 10.59 1.32 -24.06
C GLN A 106 10.56 -0.21 -24.22
N ALA A 107 11.64 -0.79 -24.78
CA ALA A 107 11.74 -2.23 -24.92
C ALA A 107 11.73 -2.93 -23.54
N LEU A 108 12.46 -2.39 -22.56
CA LEU A 108 12.45 -2.88 -21.19
C LEU A 108 11.03 -2.79 -20.58
N ALA A 109 10.34 -1.65 -20.75
CA ALA A 109 8.97 -1.48 -20.31
C ALA A 109 8.03 -2.53 -20.93
N CYS A 110 8.16 -2.80 -22.25
CA CYS A 110 7.39 -3.84 -22.94
C CYS A 110 7.69 -5.25 -22.44
N GLU A 111 8.94 -5.55 -22.07
CA GLU A 111 9.30 -6.86 -21.50
C GLU A 111 8.67 -7.09 -20.11
N LEU A 112 8.48 -6.02 -19.34
CA LEU A 112 7.98 -6.07 -17.97
C LEU A 112 6.44 -6.13 -17.89
N THR A 113 5.74 -5.81 -18.98
CA THR A 113 4.27 -5.88 -19.03
C THR A 113 3.81 -7.24 -19.54
N THR A 114 2.85 -7.84 -18.84
CA THR A 114 2.20 -9.07 -19.33
C THR A 114 1.28 -8.77 -20.51
N PRO A 115 1.00 -9.75 -21.40
CA PRO A 115 0.04 -9.56 -22.50
C PRO A 115 -1.35 -9.10 -22.04
N GLU A 116 -1.79 -9.51 -20.85
CA GLU A 116 -3.07 -9.10 -20.26
C GLU A 116 -3.04 -7.65 -19.77
N GLU A 117 -1.91 -7.21 -19.22
CA GLU A 117 -1.70 -5.81 -18.80
C GLU A 117 -1.59 -4.88 -20.01
N ASN A 118 -0.97 -5.32 -21.10
CA ASN A 118 -0.88 -4.55 -22.36
C ASN A 118 -2.27 -4.22 -22.95
N ILE A 119 -3.27 -5.08 -22.73
CA ILE A 119 -4.64 -4.85 -23.18
C ILE A 119 -5.40 -3.95 -22.22
N ARG A 120 -5.07 -4.00 -20.92
CA ARG A 120 -5.75 -3.28 -19.83
C ARG A 120 -5.18 -1.89 -19.57
N ILE A 121 -3.87 -1.72 -19.78
CA ILE A 121 -3.18 -0.45 -19.68
C ILE A 121 -3.02 0.06 -21.11
N GLY A 122 -3.88 0.95 -21.54
CA GLY A 122 -3.69 1.64 -22.82
C GLY A 122 -2.33 2.34 -22.82
N TYR A 123 -1.34 1.80 -23.52
CA TYR A 123 0.05 2.29 -23.62
C TYR A 123 0.18 3.73 -24.10
N SER A 124 -0.92 4.38 -24.51
CA SER A 124 -0.97 5.69 -25.12
C SER A 124 -1.08 6.88 -24.16
N GLU A 125 -1.36 6.64 -22.87
CA GLU A 125 -1.69 7.73 -21.94
C GLU A 125 -0.90 7.62 -20.64
N GLY A 126 0.37 8.09 -20.65
CA GLY A 126 1.20 8.39 -19.47
C GLY A 126 0.90 7.59 -18.21
N THR A 127 1.57 6.45 -18.00
CA THR A 127 1.29 5.52 -16.91
C THR A 127 2.01 5.85 -15.61
N SER A 128 2.96 6.80 -15.61
CA SER A 128 3.72 7.18 -14.42
C SER A 128 2.97 8.19 -13.55
N LEU A 129 2.72 7.82 -12.28
CA LEU A 129 2.14 8.73 -11.30
C LEU A 129 3.06 9.93 -11.06
N SER A 130 4.38 9.71 -10.93
CA SER A 130 5.38 10.79 -10.77
C SER A 130 5.30 11.79 -11.91
N TYR A 131 5.20 11.31 -13.15
CA TYR A 131 5.08 12.19 -14.31
C TYR A 131 3.74 12.94 -14.32
N THR A 132 2.63 12.28 -13.95
CA THR A 132 1.31 12.90 -13.86
C THR A 132 1.27 14.00 -12.80
N ILE A 133 1.85 13.78 -11.62
CA ILE A 133 1.97 14.77 -10.56
C ILE A 133 2.76 15.99 -11.06
N ASN A 134 3.91 15.74 -11.69
CA ASN A 134 4.79 16.80 -12.20
C ASN A 134 4.12 17.64 -13.28
N THR A 135 3.51 17.03 -14.29
CA THR A 135 2.85 17.74 -15.41
C THR A 135 1.63 18.55 -14.96
N ARG A 136 0.96 18.14 -13.88
CA ARG A 136 -0.12 18.92 -13.27
C ARG A 136 0.37 20.03 -12.34
N GLY A 137 1.67 20.14 -12.12
CA GLY A 137 2.27 21.11 -11.20
C GLY A 137 1.85 20.91 -9.73
N LEU A 138 1.50 19.67 -9.36
CA LEU A 138 1.07 19.35 -8.01
C LEU A 138 2.29 19.21 -7.09
N LYS A 139 2.09 19.61 -5.84
CA LYS A 139 3.14 19.61 -4.82
C LYS A 139 3.26 18.23 -4.18
N CYS A 140 4.43 17.61 -4.30
CA CYS A 140 4.72 16.30 -3.74
C CYS A 140 5.83 16.40 -2.69
N ASN A 141 5.62 15.78 -1.53
CA ASN A 141 6.58 15.72 -0.43
C ASN A 141 7.12 17.09 0.02
N GLU A 142 6.30 18.15 0.02
CA GLU A 142 6.74 19.50 0.44
C GLU A 142 7.32 19.53 1.86
N VAL A 143 6.84 18.67 2.75
CA VAL A 143 7.34 18.52 4.13
C VAL A 143 8.83 18.15 4.19
N VAL A 144 9.40 17.65 3.10
CA VAL A 144 10.83 17.35 2.93
C VAL A 144 11.41 18.01 1.68
N SER A 145 10.84 19.15 1.26
CA SER A 145 11.29 19.92 0.09
C SER A 145 11.30 19.13 -1.23
N GLY A 146 10.32 18.23 -1.41
CA GLY A 146 10.16 17.42 -2.61
C GLY A 146 11.04 16.16 -2.67
N GLU A 147 11.85 15.91 -1.65
CA GLU A 147 12.68 14.71 -1.59
C GLU A 147 11.91 13.48 -1.09
N ALA A 148 12.57 12.31 -1.06
CA ALA A 148 11.95 11.08 -0.56
C ALA A 148 11.69 11.14 0.95
N ILE A 149 10.52 10.62 1.36
CA ILE A 149 10.11 10.46 2.74
C ILE A 149 10.57 9.09 3.24
N TYR A 150 11.29 9.07 4.35
CA TYR A 150 11.66 7.86 5.06
C TYR A 150 11.82 8.15 6.56
N ARG A 151 11.75 7.12 7.38
CA ARG A 151 11.65 7.21 8.84
C ARG A 151 12.73 8.08 9.48
N GLU A 152 13.98 7.93 9.04
CA GLU A 152 15.13 8.62 9.64
C GLU A 152 15.19 10.11 9.27
N LYS A 153 14.59 10.49 8.13
CA LYS A 153 14.56 11.89 7.66
C LYS A 153 13.41 12.67 8.25
N LEU A 154 12.22 12.06 8.29
CA LEU A 154 11.00 12.73 8.75
C LEU A 154 10.22 11.81 9.70
N PRO A 155 10.66 11.66 10.97
CA PRO A 155 9.99 10.72 11.87
C PRO A 155 8.56 11.12 12.19
N ARG A 156 8.26 12.45 12.26
CA ARG A 156 6.93 12.97 12.59
C ARG A 156 6.70 14.33 11.96
N PHE A 157 5.45 14.61 11.59
CA PHE A 157 5.01 15.92 11.13
C PHE A 157 3.51 16.10 11.33
N ASN A 158 3.00 17.32 11.17
CA ASN A 158 1.57 17.63 11.22
C ASN A 158 1.13 18.22 9.88
N MET A 159 -0.09 17.86 9.46
CA MET A 159 -0.85 18.56 8.43
C MET A 159 -2.20 18.91 9.04
N GLY A 160 -2.51 20.20 9.15
CA GLY A 160 -3.68 20.65 9.89
C GLY A 160 -3.69 20.11 11.33
N LEU A 161 -4.78 19.46 11.70
CA LEU A 161 -4.97 18.84 13.02
C LEU A 161 -4.53 17.37 13.06
N ILE A 162 -4.06 16.83 11.95
CA ILE A 162 -3.61 15.44 11.86
C ILE A 162 -2.11 15.37 12.12
N LYS A 163 -1.73 14.46 12.99
CA LYS A 163 -0.33 14.12 13.24
C LYS A 163 0.02 12.82 12.55
N PHE A 164 1.10 12.84 11.81
CA PHE A 164 1.66 11.68 11.12
C PHE A 164 2.98 11.27 11.76
N THR A 165 3.12 9.99 12.04
CA THR A 165 4.41 9.37 12.42
C THR A 165 4.79 8.39 11.33
N ILE A 166 5.98 8.55 10.73
CA ILE A 166 6.50 7.64 9.70
C ILE A 166 7.10 6.42 10.40
N ILE A 167 6.53 5.25 10.14
CA ILE A 167 7.01 3.95 10.63
C ILE A 167 7.99 3.35 9.63
N GLY A 168 7.67 3.44 8.36
CA GLY A 168 8.46 3.05 7.20
C GLY A 168 8.16 3.93 5.98
N PRO A 169 9.00 3.83 4.94
CA PRO A 169 10.18 2.98 4.83
C PRO A 169 11.38 3.50 5.62
N GLN A 170 12.38 2.63 5.78
CA GLN A 170 13.73 3.04 6.16
C GLN A 170 14.50 3.53 4.92
N LYS A 171 15.53 4.35 5.13
CA LYS A 171 16.40 4.77 4.02
C LYS A 171 16.99 3.60 3.24
N SER A 172 17.43 2.57 3.96
CA SER A 172 17.99 1.34 3.36
C SER A 172 17.04 0.63 2.39
N SER A 173 15.73 0.67 2.66
CA SER A 173 14.70 0.09 1.78
C SER A 173 14.62 0.84 0.45
N LEU A 174 14.63 2.17 0.51
CA LEU A 174 14.64 3.00 -0.69
C LEU A 174 15.95 2.83 -1.50
N ASP A 175 17.08 2.78 -0.80
CA ASP A 175 18.39 2.56 -1.43
C ASP A 175 18.44 1.18 -2.12
N ALA A 176 17.80 0.15 -1.55
CA ALA A 176 17.71 -1.18 -2.15
C ALA A 176 16.89 -1.17 -3.45
N LEU A 177 15.73 -0.48 -3.48
CA LEU A 177 14.92 -0.33 -4.68
C LEU A 177 15.68 0.44 -5.78
N ILE A 178 16.32 1.55 -5.43
CA ILE A 178 17.14 2.34 -6.38
C ILE A 178 18.30 1.50 -6.93
N LYS A 179 18.96 0.72 -6.07
CA LYS A 179 20.06 -0.16 -6.48
C LYS A 179 19.56 -1.24 -7.44
N SER A 180 18.47 -1.90 -7.11
CA SER A 180 17.85 -2.92 -7.96
C SER A 180 17.54 -2.39 -9.36
N TRP A 181 16.97 -1.18 -9.46
CA TRP A 181 16.74 -0.51 -10.74
C TRP A 181 18.04 -0.24 -11.51
N LYS A 182 19.08 0.28 -10.84
CA LYS A 182 20.38 0.52 -11.48
C LYS A 182 21.00 -0.78 -11.99
N ASP A 183 20.90 -1.85 -11.24
CA ASP A 183 21.39 -3.18 -11.63
C ASP A 183 20.64 -3.70 -12.87
N GLN A 184 19.31 -3.49 -12.93
CA GLN A 184 18.49 -3.81 -14.11
C GLN A 184 18.93 -3.01 -15.35
N LEU A 185 19.14 -1.70 -15.24
CA LEU A 185 19.62 -0.88 -16.34
C LEU A 185 21.00 -1.34 -16.83
N ASN A 186 21.90 -1.66 -15.90
CA ASN A 186 23.24 -2.13 -16.23
C ASN A 186 23.19 -3.47 -16.96
N SER A 187 22.33 -4.42 -16.54
CA SER A 187 22.17 -5.72 -17.20
C SER A 187 21.73 -5.59 -18.66
N LYS A 188 20.91 -4.56 -18.95
CA LYS A 188 20.42 -4.23 -20.32
C LYS A 188 21.33 -3.27 -21.07
N LEU A 189 22.48 -2.90 -20.51
CA LEU A 189 23.40 -1.92 -21.08
C LEU A 189 22.72 -0.59 -21.41
N ILE A 190 21.83 -0.13 -20.52
CA ILE A 190 21.14 1.15 -20.61
C ILE A 190 21.88 2.15 -19.72
N LYS A 191 22.35 3.25 -20.32
CA LYS A 191 23.04 4.33 -19.60
C LYS A 191 22.27 5.64 -19.84
N PRO A 192 21.20 5.90 -19.07
CA PRO A 192 20.44 7.13 -19.25
C PRO A 192 21.30 8.33 -18.83
N LYS A 193 21.40 9.34 -19.71
CA LYS A 193 22.06 10.62 -19.41
C LYS A 193 21.05 11.67 -18.97
N ILE A 194 19.78 11.45 -19.28
CA ILE A 194 18.70 12.39 -19.05
C ILE A 194 17.53 11.60 -18.47
N ILE A 195 16.96 12.09 -17.40
CA ILE A 195 15.74 11.58 -16.80
C ILE A 195 14.57 12.27 -17.51
N ASN A 196 13.68 11.50 -18.10
CA ASN A 196 12.51 11.98 -18.83
C ASN A 196 11.28 11.11 -18.53
N LYS A 197 10.16 11.38 -19.20
CA LYS A 197 8.92 10.61 -19.09
C LYS A 197 9.15 9.11 -19.27
N THR A 198 9.84 8.70 -20.33
CA THR A 198 10.11 7.29 -20.64
C THR A 198 10.93 6.60 -19.55
N TYR A 199 11.85 7.32 -18.91
CA TYR A 199 12.60 6.80 -17.76
C TYR A 199 11.70 6.56 -16.56
N TYR A 200 10.79 7.48 -16.25
CA TYR A 200 9.83 7.33 -15.14
C TYR A 200 8.90 6.16 -15.38
N GLU A 201 8.33 6.07 -16.58
CA GLU A 201 7.44 4.97 -16.95
C GLU A 201 8.14 3.60 -16.86
N ALA A 202 9.36 3.51 -17.36
CA ALA A 202 10.15 2.28 -17.28
C ALA A 202 10.50 1.89 -15.83
N PHE A 203 10.78 2.88 -14.98
CA PHE A 203 11.03 2.65 -13.55
C PHE A 203 9.77 2.19 -12.82
N ASP A 204 8.64 2.85 -13.01
CA ASP A 204 7.38 2.50 -12.35
C ASP A 204 6.94 1.08 -12.75
N LEU A 205 7.04 0.72 -14.03
CA LEU A 205 6.77 -0.65 -14.51
C LEU A 205 7.76 -1.68 -13.92
N TYR A 206 9.04 -1.31 -13.82
CA TYR A 206 10.02 -2.19 -13.18
C TYR A 206 9.69 -2.40 -11.70
N ALA A 207 9.42 -1.35 -10.96
CA ALA A 207 9.07 -1.43 -9.55
C ALA A 207 7.84 -2.31 -9.32
N SER A 208 6.78 -2.11 -10.10
CA SER A 208 5.56 -2.93 -10.04
C SER A 208 5.77 -4.40 -10.46
N SER A 209 6.83 -4.70 -11.22
CA SER A 209 7.17 -6.08 -11.62
C SER A 209 7.94 -6.86 -10.56
N LEU A 210 8.43 -6.19 -9.52
CA LEU A 210 9.20 -6.79 -8.43
C LEU A 210 8.29 -7.54 -7.43
N THR A 211 7.51 -8.48 -7.94
CA THR A 211 6.72 -9.36 -7.08
C THR A 211 7.62 -10.26 -6.24
N PRO A 212 7.19 -10.63 -5.03
CA PRO A 212 7.89 -11.62 -4.24
C PRO A 212 8.05 -12.91 -5.05
N SER A 213 9.25 -13.51 -5.02
CA SER A 213 9.42 -14.86 -5.54
C SER A 213 8.42 -15.79 -4.86
N PRO A 214 7.74 -16.70 -5.61
CA PRO A 214 6.88 -17.68 -5.00
C PRO A 214 7.67 -18.42 -3.92
N ILE A 215 7.30 -18.23 -2.66
CA ILE A 215 7.90 -18.98 -1.56
C ILE A 215 7.28 -20.36 -1.64
N ASP A 216 8.07 -21.38 -1.97
CA ASP A 216 7.68 -22.78 -1.87
C ASP A 216 7.44 -23.09 -0.39
N TYR A 217 6.21 -22.86 0.06
CA TYR A 217 5.80 -23.33 1.37
C TYR A 217 5.70 -24.84 1.29
N PRO A 218 6.34 -25.59 2.22
CA PRO A 218 6.13 -27.01 2.29
C PRO A 218 4.63 -27.24 2.43
N ILE A 219 4.04 -27.98 1.48
CA ILE A 219 2.63 -28.40 1.57
C ILE A 219 2.53 -29.26 2.82
N SER A 220 2.07 -28.68 3.90
CA SER A 220 1.78 -29.46 5.09
C SER A 220 0.62 -30.38 4.75
N ASN A 221 0.85 -31.70 4.69
CA ASN A 221 -0.17 -32.73 4.55
C ASN A 221 -1.04 -32.80 5.82
N ILE A 222 -1.60 -31.67 6.25
CA ILE A 222 -2.44 -31.60 7.42
C ILE A 222 -3.85 -32.01 6.98
N THR A 223 -4.27 -33.16 7.41
CA THR A 223 -5.61 -33.74 7.16
C THR A 223 -6.73 -32.97 7.85
N SER A 224 -6.44 -32.09 8.81
CA SER A 224 -7.40 -31.16 9.43
C SER A 224 -6.74 -29.78 9.67
N ARG A 225 -7.05 -28.81 8.84
CA ARG A 225 -6.65 -27.41 9.07
C ARG A 225 -7.57 -26.80 10.12
N THR A 226 -7.00 -26.26 11.19
CA THR A 226 -7.70 -25.45 12.19
C THR A 226 -7.12 -24.05 12.21
N ILE A 227 -7.86 -23.08 12.79
CA ILE A 227 -7.36 -21.71 12.96
C ILE A 227 -6.05 -21.71 13.75
N LYS A 228 -5.98 -22.49 14.84
CA LYS A 228 -4.77 -22.61 15.63
C LYS A 228 -3.59 -23.17 14.83
N SER A 229 -3.81 -24.18 13.99
CA SER A 229 -2.74 -24.75 13.15
C SER A 229 -2.24 -23.75 12.10
N LEU A 230 -3.15 -23.03 11.44
CA LEU A 230 -2.82 -21.98 10.49
C LEU A 230 -2.05 -20.81 11.12
N ALA A 231 -2.47 -20.37 12.32
CA ALA A 231 -1.76 -19.31 13.04
C ALA A 231 -0.32 -19.71 13.40
N SER A 232 -0.10 -21.01 13.66
CA SER A 232 1.20 -21.56 14.03
C SER A 232 2.11 -21.92 12.84
N GLU A 233 1.63 -21.74 11.60
CA GLU A 233 2.47 -21.96 10.42
C GLU A 233 3.67 -21.01 10.42
N PRO A 234 4.88 -21.48 10.04
CA PRO A 234 6.08 -20.65 10.02
C PRO A 234 5.86 -19.36 9.23
N PHE A 235 6.27 -18.24 9.82
CA PHE A 235 6.26 -16.96 9.12
C PHE A 235 7.50 -16.82 8.27
N VAL A 236 7.30 -16.56 6.99
CA VAL A 236 8.38 -16.21 6.05
C VAL A 236 8.04 -14.84 5.49
N GLU A 237 8.90 -13.86 5.77
CA GLU A 237 8.67 -12.49 5.37
C GLU A 237 8.81 -12.30 3.86
N ASP A 238 8.02 -11.41 3.30
CA ASP A 238 8.13 -10.93 1.93
C ASP A 238 9.54 -10.34 1.68
N THR A 239 9.99 -10.34 0.44
CA THR A 239 11.30 -9.81 0.05
C THR A 239 11.23 -8.79 -1.10
N SER A 240 10.01 -8.38 -1.51
CA SER A 240 9.83 -7.39 -2.58
C SER A 240 10.40 -6.02 -2.17
N PRO A 241 11.39 -5.48 -2.90
CA PRO A 241 11.90 -4.14 -2.62
C PRO A 241 10.83 -3.04 -2.73
N THR A 242 9.80 -3.25 -3.57
CA THR A 242 8.70 -2.30 -3.74
C THR A 242 7.83 -2.25 -2.50
N ASN A 243 7.38 -3.41 -1.99
CA ASN A 243 6.63 -3.48 -0.74
C ASN A 243 7.43 -2.92 0.44
N MET A 244 8.75 -3.22 0.50
CA MET A 244 9.65 -2.66 1.50
C MET A 244 9.74 -1.13 1.44
N SER A 245 9.49 -0.51 0.27
CA SER A 245 9.49 0.94 0.09
C SER A 245 8.18 1.63 0.51
N SER A 246 7.18 0.87 0.95
CA SER A 246 5.84 1.36 1.28
C SER A 246 5.85 2.34 2.45
N LEU A 247 5.20 3.50 2.28
CA LEU A 247 4.92 4.44 3.36
C LEU A 247 3.96 3.80 4.35
N SER A 248 4.45 3.50 5.55
CA SER A 248 3.64 3.03 6.65
C SER A 248 3.57 4.09 7.74
N LEU A 249 2.37 4.36 8.22
CA LEU A 249 2.04 5.56 8.96
C LEU A 249 1.20 5.25 10.20
N LEU A 250 1.53 5.89 11.31
CA LEU A 250 0.61 6.10 12.41
C LEU A 250 -0.02 7.48 12.25
N ILE A 251 -1.34 7.51 12.07
CA ILE A 251 -2.16 8.70 11.86
C ILE A 251 -2.93 8.98 13.15
N GLU A 252 -2.78 10.17 13.69
CA GLU A 252 -3.37 10.56 14.98
C GLU A 252 -4.21 11.84 14.82
N HIS A 253 -5.43 11.82 15.36
CA HIS A 253 -6.32 12.98 15.48
C HIS A 253 -7.01 12.98 16.84
N GLY A 254 -6.70 13.96 17.68
CA GLY A 254 -7.13 13.96 19.08
C GLY A 254 -6.58 12.74 19.83
N ASP A 255 -7.49 11.94 20.39
CA ASP A 255 -7.17 10.69 21.09
C ASP A 255 -7.20 9.44 20.18
N LYS A 256 -7.61 9.59 18.93
CA LYS A 256 -7.78 8.50 17.96
C LYS A 256 -6.49 8.23 17.18
N ARG A 257 -6.20 6.95 16.97
CA ARG A 257 -4.96 6.46 16.37
C ARG A 257 -5.24 5.35 15.36
N ILE A 258 -4.78 5.54 14.14
CA ILE A 258 -4.91 4.55 13.05
C ILE A 258 -3.51 4.16 12.59
N LEU A 259 -3.25 2.87 12.50
CA LEU A 259 -2.04 2.33 11.91
C LEU A 259 -2.32 1.88 10.47
N CYS A 260 -1.77 2.60 9.49
CA CYS A 260 -1.87 2.26 8.08
C CYS A 260 -0.52 1.68 7.63
N LEU A 261 -0.50 0.40 7.25
CA LEU A 261 0.73 -0.32 6.97
C LEU A 261 1.13 -0.31 5.49
N GLY A 262 0.19 0.07 4.57
CA GLY A 262 0.42 -0.16 3.14
C GLY A 262 0.75 -1.61 2.90
N ASP A 263 1.90 -1.88 2.26
CA ASP A 263 2.40 -3.24 2.01
C ASP A 263 3.73 -3.53 2.72
N CYS A 264 4.06 -2.73 3.76
CA CYS A 264 5.31 -2.86 4.49
C CYS A 264 5.45 -4.20 5.22
N TYR A 265 6.66 -4.52 5.58
CA TYR A 265 7.01 -5.75 6.30
C TYR A 265 6.72 -5.67 7.79
N SER A 266 6.42 -6.83 8.42
CA SER A 266 6.33 -6.93 9.87
C SER A 266 7.59 -6.44 10.57
N SER A 267 8.76 -6.80 10.06
CA SER A 267 10.06 -6.38 10.61
C SER A 267 10.26 -4.86 10.61
N THR A 268 9.71 -4.14 9.63
CA THR A 268 9.74 -2.67 9.59
C THR A 268 9.03 -2.05 10.79
N VAL A 269 7.84 -2.56 11.12
CA VAL A 269 7.04 -2.07 12.25
C VAL A 269 7.68 -2.47 13.58
N ILE A 270 8.12 -3.73 13.70
CA ILE A 270 8.77 -4.25 14.92
C ILE A 270 10.04 -3.44 15.21
N SER A 271 10.90 -3.24 14.20
CA SER A 271 12.11 -2.40 14.34
C SER A 271 11.76 -0.99 14.81
N TRP A 272 10.69 -0.37 14.27
CA TRP A 272 10.27 0.95 14.71
C TRP A 272 9.79 0.94 16.18
N LEU A 273 9.04 -0.09 16.60
CA LEU A 273 8.60 -0.25 17.98
C LEU A 273 9.80 -0.37 18.93
N ASP A 274 10.80 -1.16 18.55
CA ASP A 274 12.00 -1.39 19.35
C ASP A 274 12.85 -0.11 19.47
N ASP A 275 13.09 0.58 18.36
CA ASP A 275 13.83 1.86 18.33
C ASP A 275 13.18 2.95 19.21
N ASN A 276 11.85 2.86 19.39
CA ASN A 276 11.10 3.80 20.25
C ASN A 276 10.79 3.25 21.65
N ASN A 277 11.32 2.07 22.01
CA ASN A 277 11.06 1.38 23.28
C ASN A 277 9.57 1.13 23.56
N ILE A 278 8.77 0.90 22.51
CA ILE A 278 7.34 0.63 22.63
C ILE A 278 7.13 -0.88 22.71
N GLN A 279 6.81 -1.39 23.89
CA GLN A 279 6.53 -2.83 24.06
C GLN A 279 5.20 -3.23 23.41
N LYS A 280 4.17 -2.38 23.54
CA LYS A 280 2.86 -2.61 22.93
C LYS A 280 2.26 -1.29 22.47
N LEU A 281 1.92 -1.20 21.18
CA LEU A 281 1.32 -0.03 20.56
C LEU A 281 -0.21 -0.12 20.65
N LYS A 282 -0.82 0.82 21.37
CA LYS A 282 -2.27 0.95 21.41
C LYS A 282 -2.75 1.79 20.22
N VAL A 283 -3.67 1.25 19.42
CA VAL A 283 -4.33 1.93 18.30
C VAL A 283 -5.81 1.54 18.24
N ASP A 284 -6.63 2.41 17.68
CA ASP A 284 -8.07 2.16 17.53
C ASP A 284 -8.34 1.24 16.34
N ALA A 285 -7.59 1.42 15.24
CA ALA A 285 -7.71 0.58 14.05
C ALA A 285 -6.35 0.34 13.38
N VAL A 286 -6.23 -0.82 12.72
CA VAL A 286 -5.07 -1.19 11.90
C VAL A 286 -5.53 -1.56 10.50
N LYS A 287 -5.02 -0.90 9.46
CA LYS A 287 -5.06 -1.45 8.09
C LYS A 287 -3.90 -2.45 7.96
N ILE A 288 -4.26 -3.71 7.83
CA ILE A 288 -3.32 -4.84 7.71
C ILE A 288 -2.51 -4.70 6.42
N SER A 289 -1.23 -5.02 6.52
CA SER A 289 -0.28 -4.95 5.42
C SER A 289 -0.64 -5.91 4.28
N HIS A 290 -0.36 -5.45 3.04
CA HIS A 290 -0.34 -6.25 1.82
C HIS A 290 -1.62 -7.11 1.68
N HIS A 291 -2.79 -6.45 1.81
CA HIS A 291 -4.12 -7.03 1.64
C HIS A 291 -4.38 -8.29 2.48
N GLY A 292 -3.64 -8.48 3.56
CA GLY A 292 -3.70 -9.68 4.40
C GLY A 292 -2.81 -10.83 3.93
N SER A 293 -1.68 -10.52 3.28
CA SER A 293 -0.66 -11.50 2.94
C SER A 293 -0.09 -12.18 4.18
N ARG A 294 0.07 -13.51 4.13
CA ARG A 294 0.71 -14.29 5.19
C ARG A 294 2.18 -13.93 5.41
N SER A 295 2.81 -13.36 4.38
CA SER A 295 4.23 -12.96 4.38
C SER A 295 4.47 -11.54 4.89
N SER A 296 3.40 -10.79 5.22
CA SER A 296 3.53 -9.40 5.69
C SER A 296 2.94 -9.20 7.10
N THR A 297 2.28 -10.21 7.67
CA THR A 297 1.67 -10.13 9.01
C THR A 297 2.10 -11.30 9.89
N SER A 298 3.05 -11.07 10.79
CA SER A 298 3.56 -12.06 11.74
C SER A 298 2.78 -12.07 13.05
N MET A 299 2.83 -13.19 13.79
CA MET A 299 2.31 -13.27 15.18
C MET A 299 3.02 -12.25 16.08
N GLU A 300 4.35 -12.13 15.94
CA GLU A 300 5.15 -11.19 16.71
C GLU A 300 4.67 -9.74 16.56
N LEU A 301 4.38 -9.31 15.32
CA LEU A 301 3.80 -7.98 15.08
C LEU A 301 2.45 -7.84 15.80
N LEU A 302 1.54 -8.83 15.63
CA LEU A 302 0.21 -8.76 16.22
C LEU A 302 0.25 -8.74 17.76
N ASP A 303 1.16 -9.47 18.39
CA ASP A 303 1.38 -9.45 19.84
C ASP A 303 1.86 -8.07 20.35
N ARG A 304 2.53 -7.30 19.49
CA ARG A 304 3.00 -5.94 19.78
C ARG A 304 1.92 -4.87 19.55
N LEU A 305 0.72 -5.25 19.11
CA LEU A 305 -0.40 -4.33 18.87
C LEU A 305 -1.51 -4.53 19.90
N ASP A 306 -2.02 -3.44 20.45
CA ASP A 306 -3.26 -3.42 21.21
C ASP A 306 -4.34 -2.75 20.37
N CYS A 307 -5.07 -3.56 19.60
CA CYS A 307 -6.07 -3.11 18.64
C CYS A 307 -7.31 -4.02 18.69
N SER A 308 -8.48 -3.46 18.38
CA SER A 308 -9.73 -4.21 18.28
C SER A 308 -10.38 -4.16 16.89
N ILE A 309 -9.84 -3.37 15.97
CA ILE A 309 -10.37 -3.23 14.59
C ILE A 309 -9.23 -3.46 13.60
N TYR A 310 -9.31 -4.58 12.89
CA TYR A 310 -8.36 -4.92 11.82
C TYR A 310 -9.05 -4.80 10.47
N MET A 311 -8.53 -3.96 9.59
CA MET A 311 -9.08 -3.66 8.27
C MET A 311 -8.27 -4.37 7.20
N ILE A 312 -8.93 -5.06 6.28
CA ILE A 312 -8.33 -5.77 5.15
C ILE A 312 -9.05 -5.34 3.87
N SER A 313 -8.31 -4.74 2.95
CA SER A 313 -8.82 -4.28 1.67
C SER A 313 -8.34 -5.21 0.57
N THR A 314 -9.25 -5.94 -0.05
CA THR A 314 -9.02 -6.78 -1.24
C THR A 314 -10.32 -7.42 -1.70
N ASN A 315 -10.46 -7.69 -3.01
CA ASN A 315 -11.58 -8.46 -3.56
C ASN A 315 -11.36 -9.99 -3.54
N GLY A 316 -10.22 -10.46 -3.05
CA GLY A 316 -9.89 -11.88 -2.94
C GLY A 316 -9.55 -12.60 -4.25
N LYS A 317 -9.47 -11.88 -5.38
CA LYS A 317 -9.30 -12.49 -6.71
C LYS A 317 -7.84 -12.62 -7.16
N SER A 318 -6.92 -11.88 -6.52
CA SER A 318 -5.50 -11.87 -6.86
C SER A 318 -4.69 -12.42 -5.71
N HIS A 319 -3.64 -13.18 -5.99
CA HIS A 319 -2.67 -13.71 -5.02
C HIS A 319 -3.25 -14.51 -3.84
N GLY A 320 -4.58 -14.82 -3.85
CA GLY A 320 -5.25 -15.53 -2.77
C GLY A 320 -5.36 -14.74 -1.45
N HIS A 321 -5.23 -13.42 -1.49
CA HIS A 321 -5.38 -12.57 -0.31
C HIS A 321 -6.86 -12.34 0.06
N PRO A 322 -7.19 -12.16 1.36
CA PRO A 322 -6.30 -12.42 2.49
C PRO A 322 -6.00 -13.92 2.61
N ASN A 323 -4.77 -14.24 3.02
CA ASN A 323 -4.44 -15.62 3.32
C ASN A 323 -5.08 -16.03 4.66
N LEU A 324 -5.51 -17.29 4.75
CA LEU A 324 -6.14 -17.82 5.96
C LEU A 324 -5.21 -17.72 7.17
N GLU A 325 -3.90 -17.86 6.98
CA GLU A 325 -2.88 -17.75 8.01
C GLU A 325 -2.90 -16.36 8.67
N THR A 326 -3.10 -15.30 7.91
CA THR A 326 -3.21 -13.93 8.45
C THR A 326 -4.46 -13.77 9.30
N LEU A 327 -5.61 -14.23 8.80
CA LEU A 327 -6.86 -14.19 9.56
C LEU A 327 -6.77 -15.03 10.83
N ALA A 328 -6.14 -16.20 10.74
CA ALA A 328 -5.92 -17.10 11.86
C ALA A 328 -5.00 -16.48 12.93
N ARG A 329 -3.91 -15.83 12.52
CA ARG A 329 -2.99 -15.11 13.43
C ARG A 329 -3.72 -13.99 14.16
N ILE A 330 -4.54 -13.20 13.48
CA ILE A 330 -5.34 -12.13 14.11
C ILE A 330 -6.32 -12.75 15.11
N ALA A 331 -7.02 -13.84 14.75
CA ALA A 331 -7.98 -14.49 15.63
C ALA A 331 -7.31 -15.08 16.87
N GLU A 332 -6.19 -15.81 16.71
CA GLU A 332 -5.48 -16.46 17.81
C GLU A 332 -4.90 -15.43 18.79
N THR A 333 -4.24 -14.38 18.31
CA THR A 333 -3.69 -13.30 19.14
C THR A 333 -4.77 -12.58 19.93
N ASN A 334 -5.98 -12.47 19.39
CA ASN A 334 -7.08 -11.70 19.98
C ASN A 334 -8.21 -12.59 20.57
N LYS A 335 -7.98 -13.87 20.77
CA LYS A 335 -9.00 -14.84 21.23
C LYS A 335 -9.76 -14.40 22.49
N SER A 336 -9.10 -13.69 23.39
CA SER A 336 -9.71 -13.22 24.66
C SER A 336 -10.31 -11.81 24.58
N LYS A 337 -10.17 -11.10 23.45
CA LYS A 337 -10.53 -9.69 23.27
C LYS A 337 -11.60 -9.52 22.19
N THR A 338 -12.58 -8.66 22.43
CA THR A 338 -13.55 -8.29 21.38
C THR A 338 -12.80 -7.65 20.21
N THR A 339 -12.87 -8.30 19.05
CA THR A 339 -12.09 -7.93 17.88
C THR A 339 -12.93 -8.07 16.62
N ARG A 340 -12.84 -7.07 15.75
CA ARG A 340 -13.51 -7.03 14.45
C ARG A 340 -12.46 -7.09 13.36
N ILE A 341 -12.59 -8.05 12.46
CA ILE A 341 -11.85 -8.09 11.19
C ILE A 341 -12.82 -7.60 10.12
N ILE A 342 -12.55 -6.45 9.54
CA ILE A 342 -13.45 -5.78 8.59
C ILE A 342 -12.86 -5.88 7.19
N THR A 343 -13.66 -6.35 6.23
CA THR A 343 -13.30 -6.43 4.83
C THR A 343 -14.23 -5.57 3.98
N ASN A 344 -13.71 -4.94 2.92
CA ASN A 344 -14.50 -4.11 2.00
C ASN A 344 -15.20 -4.91 0.88
N TYR A 345 -14.93 -6.21 0.78
CA TYR A 345 -15.58 -7.14 -0.14
C TYR A 345 -15.99 -8.43 0.57
N ARG A 346 -17.00 -9.09 -0.01
CA ARG A 346 -17.26 -10.49 0.33
C ARG A 346 -16.14 -11.36 -0.24
N LEU A 347 -15.47 -12.09 0.62
CA LEU A 347 -14.30 -12.90 0.27
C LEU A 347 -14.73 -14.36 0.07
N GLU A 348 -14.76 -14.81 -1.19
CA GLU A 348 -15.15 -16.18 -1.55
C GLU A 348 -14.03 -17.21 -1.30
N ASN A 349 -12.80 -16.74 -1.15
CA ASN A 349 -11.63 -17.56 -0.83
C ASN A 349 -11.55 -18.00 0.65
N ILE A 350 -12.40 -17.45 1.53
CA ILE A 350 -12.49 -17.90 2.92
C ILE A 350 -13.52 -19.03 3.01
N PRO A 351 -13.10 -20.27 3.34
CA PRO A 351 -14.01 -21.42 3.38
C PRO A 351 -14.97 -21.37 4.57
N GLN A 352 -16.13 -22.00 4.43
CA GLN A 352 -17.19 -22.01 5.45
C GLN A 352 -16.74 -22.58 6.79
N TRP A 353 -15.85 -23.59 6.78
CA TRP A 353 -15.34 -24.17 8.02
C TRP A 353 -14.59 -23.14 8.88
N PHE A 354 -13.89 -22.17 8.23
CA PHE A 354 -13.16 -21.12 8.94
C PHE A 354 -14.13 -20.21 9.72
N PHE A 355 -15.21 -19.76 9.09
CA PHE A 355 -16.24 -18.96 9.76
C PHE A 355 -16.91 -19.74 10.90
N LYS A 356 -17.14 -21.04 10.71
CA LYS A 356 -17.73 -21.89 11.75
C LYS A 356 -16.79 -21.99 12.95
N GLU A 357 -15.49 -22.24 12.75
CA GLU A 357 -14.54 -22.33 13.84
C GLU A 357 -14.36 -20.98 14.56
N ILE A 358 -14.39 -19.83 13.83
CA ILE A 358 -14.42 -18.50 14.43
C ILE A 358 -15.63 -18.39 15.38
N GLN A 359 -16.80 -18.80 14.94
CA GLN A 359 -18.01 -18.70 15.75
C GLN A 359 -17.98 -19.64 16.97
N ASP A 360 -17.48 -20.85 16.81
CA ASP A 360 -17.50 -21.90 17.86
C ASP A 360 -16.38 -21.67 18.92
N GLU A 361 -15.16 -21.30 18.49
CA GLU A 361 -13.99 -21.28 19.37
C GLU A 361 -13.41 -19.89 19.62
N TYR A 362 -13.73 -18.90 18.78
CA TYR A 362 -13.22 -17.52 18.84
C TYR A 362 -14.36 -16.51 18.95
N SER A 363 -15.33 -16.78 19.83
CA SER A 363 -16.61 -16.06 19.95
C SER A 363 -16.49 -14.54 20.15
N LYS A 364 -15.32 -14.03 20.51
CA LYS A 364 -15.03 -12.60 20.63
C LYS A 364 -14.47 -11.98 19.34
N VAL A 365 -14.16 -12.79 18.34
CA VAL A 365 -13.64 -12.33 17.05
C VAL A 365 -14.77 -12.42 16.03
N THR A 366 -14.99 -11.34 15.28
CA THR A 366 -15.94 -11.32 14.16
C THR A 366 -15.22 -11.02 12.86
N ILE A 367 -15.69 -11.60 11.76
CA ILE A 367 -15.28 -11.22 10.40
C ILE A 367 -16.49 -10.59 9.73
N GLU A 368 -16.39 -9.32 9.41
CA GLU A 368 -17.48 -8.49 8.92
C GLU A 368 -17.18 -7.93 7.55
N ILE A 369 -18.19 -7.87 6.70
CA ILE A 369 -18.12 -7.12 5.46
C ILE A 369 -18.73 -5.76 5.73
N ASP A 370 -17.94 -4.72 5.64
CA ASP A 370 -18.43 -3.36 5.82
C ASP A 370 -17.80 -2.41 4.82
N ASP A 371 -18.63 -1.84 3.95
CA ASP A 371 -18.28 -0.81 2.99
C ASP A 371 -18.68 0.60 3.48
N ARG A 372 -19.17 0.70 4.72
CA ARG A 372 -19.56 1.96 5.35
C ARG A 372 -18.40 2.64 6.06
N GLU A 373 -18.67 3.82 6.57
CA GLU A 373 -17.74 4.56 7.41
C GLU A 373 -17.65 3.91 8.80
N ILE A 374 -16.43 3.62 9.23
CA ILE A 374 -16.10 3.17 10.60
C ILE A 374 -15.84 4.43 11.42
N GLU A 375 -16.66 4.67 12.42
CA GLU A 375 -16.48 5.79 13.35
C GLU A 375 -15.60 5.36 14.54
N LEU A 376 -14.57 6.18 14.84
CA LEU A 376 -13.65 5.96 15.95
C LEU A 376 -13.89 6.96 17.09
#